data_01111af2c1aa0a109316f45d93169e11
#
_entry.id   01111af2c1aa0a109316f45d93169e11
#
_cell.length_a   1.000
_cell.length_b   1.000
_cell.length_c   1.000
_cell.angle_alpha   90.00
_cell.angle_beta   90.00
_cell.angle_gamma   90.00
#
_symmetry.space_group_name_H-M   'P 1'
#
loop_
_entity.id
_entity.type
_entity.pdbx_description
1 polymer ?
#
loop_
_entity_poly.entity_id
_entity_poly.type
_entity_poly.pdbx_seq_one_letter_code
_entity_poly.pdbx_strand_id
1 'polypeptide(L)'
;MLKQVRVPFDDILFDPEEVGDMLTACMKRQRKMRFVGAAAAEKCLIALFEDSPVKSDSELVLAPFSGADPDEVSAEISQRFERNYLLRASFRIQSKIWALYEVEAD
;
A
#
# COMPACT_ATOMS: atom_id res chain seq x y z
N MET A 1 14.16 7.04 12.66
CA MET A 1 14.86 6.91 11.38
C MET A 1 13.84 6.64 10.28
N LEU A 2 14.00 7.29 9.15
CA LEU A 2 13.11 7.08 8.00
C LEU A 2 13.73 6.02 7.09
N LYS A 3 12.92 5.02 6.73
CA LYS A 3 13.34 3.97 5.81
C LYS A 3 12.54 4.11 4.51
N GLN A 4 13.21 4.07 3.38
CA GLN A 4 12.60 4.08 2.07
C GLN A 4 12.75 2.71 1.42
N VAL A 5 11.66 2.22 0.84
CA VAL A 5 11.65 0.95 0.10
C VAL A 5 11.18 1.25 -1.31
N ARG A 6 11.99 0.92 -2.30
CA ARG A 6 11.63 1.09 -3.71
C ARG A 6 11.10 -0.22 -4.26
N VAL A 7 9.93 -0.15 -4.86
CA VAL A 7 9.28 -1.31 -5.46
C VAL A 7 9.04 -1.04 -6.94
N PRO A 8 9.72 -1.76 -7.83
CA PRO A 8 9.48 -1.61 -9.27
C PRO A 8 8.01 -1.93 -9.59
N PHE A 9 7.42 -1.17 -10.50
CA PHE A 9 6.05 -1.44 -10.94
C PHE A 9 5.90 -2.84 -11.56
N ASP A 10 6.97 -3.32 -12.21
CA ASP A 10 6.94 -4.67 -12.79
C ASP A 10 6.72 -5.75 -11.73
N ASP A 11 7.28 -5.56 -10.53
CA ASP A 11 7.08 -6.51 -9.43
C ASP A 11 5.63 -6.48 -8.95
N ILE A 12 5.02 -5.29 -8.91
CA ILE A 12 3.61 -5.15 -8.52
C ILE A 12 2.71 -5.84 -9.55
N LEU A 13 3.01 -5.68 -10.83
CA LEU A 13 2.23 -6.32 -11.89
C LEU A 13 2.40 -7.84 -11.89
N PHE A 14 3.58 -8.31 -11.52
CA PHE A 14 3.89 -9.74 -11.52
C PHE A 14 3.21 -10.46 -10.35
N ASP A 15 3.33 -9.91 -9.13
CA ASP A 15 2.73 -10.52 -7.94
C ASP A 15 2.45 -9.46 -6.87
N PRO A 16 1.30 -8.78 -6.98
CA PRO A 16 0.97 -7.72 -6.01
C PRO A 16 0.80 -8.22 -4.58
N GLU A 17 0.37 -9.46 -4.41
CA GLU A 17 0.20 -10.05 -3.08
C GLU A 17 1.54 -10.24 -2.39
N GLU A 18 2.53 -10.76 -3.11
CA GLU A 18 3.87 -10.92 -2.56
C GLU A 18 4.52 -9.59 -2.20
N VAL A 19 4.31 -8.56 -3.03
CA VAL A 19 4.81 -7.22 -2.74
C VAL A 19 4.14 -6.67 -1.48
N GLY A 20 2.84 -6.85 -1.34
CA GLY A 20 2.12 -6.46 -0.14
C GLY A 20 2.66 -7.15 1.11
N ASP A 21 2.94 -8.44 1.01
CA ASP A 21 3.52 -9.21 2.11
C ASP A 21 4.93 -8.71 2.47
N MET A 22 5.73 -8.37 1.48
CA MET A 22 7.06 -7.82 1.69
C MET A 22 7.01 -6.48 2.40
N LEU A 23 6.11 -5.59 1.97
CA LEU A 23 5.93 -4.28 2.61
C LEU A 23 5.41 -4.44 4.05
N THR A 24 4.49 -5.37 4.27
CA THR A 24 4.00 -5.68 5.61
C THR A 24 5.15 -6.15 6.51
N ALA A 25 6.03 -7.00 5.98
CA ALA A 25 7.19 -7.47 6.72
C ALA A 25 8.13 -6.34 7.11
N CYS A 26 8.22 -5.26 6.33
CA CYS A 26 9.03 -4.10 6.68
C CYS A 26 8.55 -3.43 7.97
N MET A 27 7.27 -3.53 8.30
CA MET A 27 6.73 -2.97 9.54
C MET A 27 6.93 -3.89 10.74
N LYS A 28 7.00 -5.20 10.51
CA LYS A 28 6.90 -6.20 11.59
C LYS A 28 8.21 -6.90 11.94
N ARG A 29 9.21 -6.84 11.05
CA ARG A 29 10.51 -7.48 11.31
C ARG A 29 11.33 -6.65 12.29
N GLN A 30 12.36 -7.22 12.81
CA GLN A 30 13.40 -6.69 13.72
C GLN A 30 13.16 -5.34 14.40
N ARG A 31 12.58 -4.37 13.71
CA ARG A 31 12.26 -3.04 14.23
C ARG A 31 10.77 -2.80 14.12
N LYS A 32 10.22 -2.16 15.14
CA LYS A 32 8.84 -1.69 15.08
C LYS A 32 8.80 -0.46 14.20
N MET A 33 8.14 -0.56 13.06
CA MET A 33 8.01 0.55 12.13
C MET A 33 6.55 0.74 11.76
N ARG A 34 6.20 1.97 11.38
CA ARG A 34 4.86 2.28 10.87
C ARG A 34 4.97 2.81 9.46
N PHE A 35 3.95 2.60 8.67
CA PHE A 35 3.85 3.15 7.32
C PHE A 35 3.55 4.64 7.42
N VAL A 36 4.31 5.47 6.71
CA VAL A 36 4.16 6.93 6.72
C VAL A 36 3.46 7.42 5.47
N GLY A 37 3.80 6.84 4.33
CA GLY A 37 3.24 7.25 3.06
C GLY A 37 3.97 6.61 1.90
N ALA A 38 3.51 6.90 0.70
CA ALA A 38 4.14 6.40 -0.51
C ALA A 38 4.02 7.42 -1.63
N ALA A 39 5.00 7.42 -2.50
CA ALA A 39 5.01 8.25 -3.69
C ALA A 39 5.31 7.40 -4.91
N ALA A 40 4.63 7.70 -6.01
CA ALA A 40 4.92 7.07 -7.28
C ALA A 40 5.96 7.90 -8.00
N ALA A 41 7.05 7.25 -8.37
CA ALA A 41 8.07 7.84 -9.23
C ALA A 41 7.99 7.19 -10.59
N GLU A 42 8.96 7.47 -11.46
CA GLU A 42 9.00 6.81 -12.77
C GLU A 42 9.35 5.33 -12.57
N LYS A 43 8.44 4.45 -12.97
CA LYS A 43 8.61 3.00 -12.95
C LYS A 43 8.75 2.35 -11.58
N CYS A 44 8.58 3.10 -10.49
CA CYS A 44 8.62 2.48 -9.15
C CYS A 44 7.76 3.23 -8.15
N LEU A 45 7.37 2.49 -7.12
CA LEU A 45 6.70 3.04 -5.95
C LEU A 45 7.72 3.14 -4.83
N ILE A 46 7.73 4.29 -4.15
CA ILE A 46 8.62 4.52 -3.00
C ILE A 46 7.76 4.53 -1.75
N ALA A 47 7.91 3.51 -0.91
CA ALA A 47 7.18 3.40 0.34
C ALA A 47 8.05 3.90 1.50
N LEU A 48 7.45 4.64 2.41
CA LEU A 48 8.16 5.27 3.52
C LEU A 48 7.70 4.69 4.85
N PHE A 49 8.67 4.32 5.68
CA PHE A 49 8.42 3.80 7.01
C PHE A 49 9.26 4.56 8.02
N GLU A 50 8.76 4.71 9.23
CA GLU A 50 9.54 5.30 10.33
C GLU A 50 9.43 4.45 11.59
N ASP A 51 10.38 4.64 12.50
CA ASP A 51 10.38 3.93 13.79
C ASP A 51 9.11 4.28 14.57
N SER A 52 8.54 3.27 15.22
CA SER A 52 7.34 3.42 16.03
C SER A 52 7.58 2.81 17.41
N PRO A 53 7.09 3.45 18.49
CA PRO A 53 7.19 2.85 19.82
C PRO A 53 6.28 1.66 20.01
N VAL A 54 5.28 1.50 19.12
CA VAL A 54 4.27 0.45 19.23
C VAL A 54 4.36 -0.46 18.00
N LYS A 55 4.25 -1.76 18.22
CA LYS A 55 4.22 -2.73 17.14
C LYS A 55 2.95 -2.54 16.31
N SER A 56 3.08 -2.50 14.99
CA SER A 56 1.95 -2.41 14.09
C SER A 56 1.27 -3.77 13.93
N ASP A 57 -0.05 -3.79 14.02
CA ASP A 57 -0.85 -4.97 13.72
C ASP A 57 -1.48 -4.89 12.33
N SER A 58 -1.16 -3.84 11.59
CA SER A 58 -1.70 -3.63 10.24
C SER A 58 -0.97 -4.45 9.20
N GLU A 59 -1.63 -4.64 8.07
CA GLU A 59 -1.04 -5.24 6.87
C GLU A 59 -1.18 -4.25 5.71
N LEU A 60 -0.24 -4.29 4.78
CA LEU A 60 -0.29 -3.48 3.57
C LEU A 60 -0.74 -4.35 2.41
N VAL A 61 -1.72 -3.87 1.66
CA VAL A 61 -2.31 -4.60 0.54
C VAL A 61 -2.31 -3.72 -0.70
N LEU A 62 -1.81 -4.26 -1.80
CA LEU A 62 -1.85 -3.61 -3.11
C LEU A 62 -2.96 -4.23 -3.94
N ALA A 63 -3.83 -3.41 -4.49
CA ALA A 63 -4.92 -3.89 -5.33
C ALA A 63 -5.24 -2.87 -6.42
N PRO A 64 -5.52 -3.32 -7.65
CA PRO A 64 -5.97 -2.41 -8.69
C PRO A 64 -7.45 -2.09 -8.48
N PHE A 65 -7.85 -0.87 -8.88
CA PHE A 65 -9.26 -0.55 -8.97
C PHE A 65 -9.86 -1.23 -10.19
N SER A 66 -11.13 -1.63 -10.08
CA SER A 66 -11.83 -2.29 -11.19
C SER A 66 -12.15 -1.32 -12.35
N GLY A 67 -12.19 -0.01 -12.06
CA GLY A 67 -12.45 1.00 -13.07
C GLY A 67 -11.64 2.25 -12.83
N ALA A 68 -11.80 3.24 -13.70
CA ALA A 68 -11.11 4.52 -13.61
C ALA A 68 -12.07 5.70 -13.46
N ASP A 69 -13.37 5.45 -13.55
CA ASP A 69 -14.39 6.46 -13.37
C ASP A 69 -14.41 6.94 -11.91
N PRO A 70 -14.50 8.27 -11.66
CA PRO A 70 -14.49 8.78 -10.28
C PRO A 70 -15.55 8.17 -9.37
N ASP A 71 -16.74 7.92 -9.88
CA ASP A 71 -17.82 7.33 -9.08
C ASP A 71 -17.53 5.87 -8.71
N GLU A 72 -16.96 5.10 -9.65
CA GLU A 72 -16.58 3.72 -9.40
C GLU A 72 -15.43 3.62 -8.40
N VAL A 73 -14.42 4.47 -8.55
CA VAL A 73 -13.27 4.50 -7.65
C VAL A 73 -13.72 4.91 -6.25
N SER A 74 -14.55 5.94 -6.15
CA SER A 74 -15.08 6.41 -4.88
C SER A 74 -15.90 5.32 -4.17
N ALA A 75 -16.73 4.59 -4.91
CA ALA A 75 -17.54 3.51 -4.35
C ALA A 75 -16.66 2.39 -3.81
N GLU A 76 -15.61 2.03 -4.54
CA GLU A 76 -14.71 0.96 -4.11
C GLU A 76 -13.93 1.36 -2.86
N ILE A 77 -13.45 2.61 -2.78
CA ILE A 77 -12.78 3.11 -1.58
C ILE A 77 -13.69 3.01 -0.36
N SER A 78 -14.96 3.39 -0.51
CA SER A 78 -15.93 3.32 0.58
C SER A 78 -16.22 1.90 1.02
N GLN A 79 -16.37 0.98 0.07
CA GLN A 79 -16.60 -0.43 0.37
C GLN A 79 -15.41 -1.05 1.11
N ARG A 80 -14.20 -0.72 0.70
CA ARG A 80 -12.98 -1.20 1.36
C ARG A 80 -12.86 -0.64 2.76
N PHE A 81 -13.19 0.65 2.95
CA PHE A 81 -13.15 1.28 4.26
C PHE A 81 -14.07 0.58 5.26
N GLU A 82 -15.25 0.12 4.82
CA GLU A 82 -16.17 -0.63 5.67
C GLU A 82 -15.59 -1.97 6.12
N ARG A 83 -14.56 -2.46 5.43
CA ARG A 83 -13.88 -3.71 5.78
C ARG A 83 -12.52 -3.46 6.44
N ASN A 84 -12.32 -2.27 6.99
CA ASN A 84 -11.08 -1.85 7.66
C ASN A 84 -9.89 -1.69 6.72
N TYR A 85 -10.14 -1.44 5.44
CA TYR A 85 -9.11 -1.13 4.45
C TYR A 85 -9.01 0.39 4.32
N LEU A 86 -7.94 0.96 4.87
CA LEU A 86 -7.72 2.40 4.82
C LEU A 86 -6.82 2.73 3.61
N LEU A 87 -7.32 3.56 2.71
CA LEU A 87 -6.54 3.99 1.54
C LEU A 87 -5.38 4.88 2.00
N ARG A 88 -4.16 4.45 1.71
CA ARG A 88 -2.96 5.18 2.10
C ARG A 88 -2.27 5.86 0.93
N ALA A 89 -2.37 5.29 -0.26
CA ALA A 89 -1.78 5.86 -1.47
C ALA A 89 -2.49 5.32 -2.69
N SER A 90 -2.44 6.07 -3.77
CA SER A 90 -2.96 5.66 -5.06
C SER A 90 -1.96 6.09 -6.13
N PHE A 91 -1.83 5.26 -7.14
CA PHE A 91 -0.87 5.52 -8.21
C PHE A 91 -1.32 4.81 -9.48
N ARG A 92 -0.76 5.21 -10.60
CA ARG A 92 -1.11 4.65 -11.90
C ARG A 92 0.05 3.81 -12.44
N ILE A 93 -0.28 2.60 -12.89
CA ILE A 93 0.65 1.77 -13.65
C ILE A 93 0.00 1.54 -15.01
N GLN A 94 0.60 2.07 -16.06
CA GLN A 94 0.04 2.05 -17.41
C GLN A 94 -1.36 2.71 -17.40
N SER A 95 -2.39 2.01 -17.80
CA SER A 95 -3.76 2.54 -17.85
C SER A 95 -4.58 2.22 -16.60
N LYS A 96 -4.01 1.52 -15.63
CA LYS A 96 -4.73 1.06 -14.46
C LYS A 96 -4.37 1.85 -13.22
N ILE A 97 -5.39 2.19 -12.42
CA ILE A 97 -5.18 2.87 -11.14
C ILE A 97 -5.08 1.81 -10.04
N TRP A 98 -4.05 1.94 -9.22
CA TRP A 98 -3.76 1.03 -8.12
C TRP A 98 -3.94 1.73 -6.80
N ALA A 99 -4.26 0.95 -5.78
CA ALA A 99 -4.38 1.43 -4.42
C ALA A 99 -3.43 0.67 -3.50
N LEU A 100 -2.88 1.39 -2.53
CA LEU A 100 -2.16 0.80 -1.41
C LEU A 100 -3.03 1.03 -0.18
N TYR A 101 -3.52 -0.06 0.39
CA TYR A 101 -4.36 -0.02 1.59
C TYR A 101 -3.58 -0.48 2.80
N GLU A 102 -3.90 0.12 3.94
CA GLU A 102 -3.48 -0.41 5.23
C GLU A 102 -4.70 -1.05 5.88
N VAL A 103 -4.59 -2.34 6.18
CA VAL A 103 -5.70 -3.12 6.73
C VAL A 103 -5.46 -3.29 8.23
N GLU A 104 -6.35 -2.72 9.02
CA GLU A 104 -6.23 -2.82 10.48
C GLU A 104 -6.73 -4.17 10.95
N ALA A 105 -6.01 -4.76 11.90
CA ALA A 105 -6.45 -5.99 12.55
C ALA A 105 -7.62 -5.67 13.50
N ASP A 106 -8.55 -6.58 13.59
CA ASP A 106 -9.69 -6.46 14.51
C ASP A 106 -9.26 -6.55 15.98
#